data_5154e73f10de7cc3f633481fa8cd2541
#
_entry.id   5154e73f10de7cc3f633481fa8cd2541
#
_cell.length_a   1.000
_cell.length_b   1.000
_cell.length_c   1.000
_cell.angle_alpha   90.00
_cell.angle_beta   90.00
_cell.angle_gamma   90.00
#
_symmetry.space_group_name_H-M   'P 1'
#
loop_
_entity.id
_entity.type
_entity.pdbx_description
1 polymer ?
#
loop_
_entity_poly.entity_id
_entity_poly.type
_entity_poly.pdbx_seq_one_letter_code
_entity_poly.pdbx_strand_id
1 'polypeptide(L)'
;MKADAADVAASPPSLSPSRLDELLARPDDQRLREYKYRFSQAVVFGLPVLALEAWGRALGGPEADRWVGILQALLAGWVVYVGAAGMLFEGLIFLPRRVMPDLVAAALAVGAYLFSLVSVLHVLFVAQLWYRPLLFHVSVLIVAAWTGVQWFRWSRKRAAATTTSAAGVVPPV
;
A
#
# COMPACT_ATOMS: atom_id res chain seq x y z
N MET A 1 14.84 57.03 13.42
CA MET A 1 13.81 56.01 13.22
C MET A 1 14.48 54.82 12.55
N LYS A 2 14.90 53.82 13.34
CA LYS A 2 15.42 52.54 12.86
C LYS A 2 14.27 51.53 12.96
N ALA A 3 13.84 51.03 11.81
CA ALA A 3 12.88 49.96 11.74
C ALA A 3 13.61 48.63 11.93
N ASP A 4 13.33 47.94 13.02
CA ASP A 4 13.77 46.60 13.29
C ASP A 4 13.03 45.63 12.34
N ALA A 5 13.74 45.22 11.30
CA ALA A 5 13.39 44.06 10.49
C ALA A 5 13.90 42.80 11.22
N ALA A 6 13.24 42.41 12.33
CA ALA A 6 13.53 41.16 12.98
C ALA A 6 12.82 40.03 12.20
N ASP A 7 13.59 39.39 11.39
CA ASP A 7 13.80 37.96 11.23
C ASP A 7 12.67 37.06 11.71
N VAL A 8 11.64 36.91 10.86
CA VAL A 8 10.69 35.82 11.00
C VAL A 8 11.23 34.64 10.16
N ALA A 9 12.32 34.04 10.64
CA ALA A 9 12.70 32.70 10.23
C ALA A 9 11.59 31.76 10.68
N ALA A 10 10.63 31.51 9.79
CA ALA A 10 9.59 30.52 10.00
C ALA A 10 10.27 29.17 10.15
N SER A 11 10.43 28.73 11.39
CA SER A 11 10.83 27.36 11.72
C SER A 11 9.89 26.41 10.96
N PRO A 12 10.41 25.37 10.27
CA PRO A 12 9.57 24.39 9.61
C PRO A 12 8.57 23.86 10.64
N PRO A 13 7.30 23.63 10.25
CA PRO A 13 6.29 23.16 11.16
C PRO A 13 6.75 21.82 11.76
N SER A 14 7.38 21.88 12.92
CA SER A 14 7.66 20.72 13.73
C SER A 14 6.30 20.08 14.00
N LEU A 15 6.07 18.88 13.46
CA LEU A 15 4.92 18.06 13.83
C LEU A 15 4.91 18.01 15.36
N SER A 16 3.95 18.68 15.96
CA SER A 16 3.86 18.74 17.43
C SER A 16 3.84 17.30 17.94
N PRO A 17 4.58 16.98 19.02
CA PRO A 17 4.62 15.64 19.60
C PRO A 17 3.23 15.05 19.85
N SER A 18 2.24 15.91 20.13
CA SER A 18 0.83 15.54 20.27
C SER A 18 0.21 14.90 19.03
N ARG A 19 0.59 15.33 17.83
CA ARG A 19 0.05 14.75 16.59
C ARG A 19 0.63 13.38 16.27
N LEU A 20 1.86 13.15 16.69
CA LEU A 20 2.54 11.86 16.55
C LEU A 20 1.95 10.84 17.55
N ASP A 21 1.68 11.28 18.77
CA ASP A 21 1.04 10.47 19.81
C ASP A 21 -0.43 10.15 19.44
N GLU A 22 -1.14 11.08 18.82
CA GLU A 22 -2.49 10.87 18.30
C GLU A 22 -2.54 9.84 17.16
N LEU A 23 -1.53 9.84 16.26
CA LEU A 23 -1.40 8.81 15.22
C LEU A 23 -1.01 7.44 15.80
N LEU A 24 -0.25 7.41 16.89
CA LEU A 24 0.11 6.18 17.60
C LEU A 24 -1.08 5.62 18.40
N ALA A 25 -1.93 6.52 18.92
CA ALA A 25 -3.09 6.18 19.72
C ALA A 25 -4.34 5.85 18.89
N ARG A 26 -4.21 5.66 17.55
CA ARG A 26 -5.34 5.26 16.70
C ARG A 26 -6.02 4.02 17.27
N PRO A 27 -7.34 4.07 17.52
CA PRO A 27 -8.07 2.95 18.09
C PRO A 27 -7.96 1.73 17.15
N ASP A 28 -7.83 0.55 17.75
CA ASP A 28 -7.66 -0.73 17.04
C ASP A 28 -8.77 -0.99 16.03
N ASP A 29 -9.97 -0.49 16.28
CA ASP A 29 -11.12 -0.58 15.39
C ASP A 29 -10.94 0.20 14.08
N GLN A 30 -10.25 1.34 14.12
CA GLN A 30 -9.98 2.12 12.92
C GLN A 30 -8.93 1.41 12.06
N ARG A 31 -7.86 0.89 12.68
CA ARG A 31 -6.84 0.09 11.98
C ARG A 31 -7.42 -1.15 11.33
N LEU A 32 -8.31 -1.85 12.03
CA LEU A 32 -8.99 -3.03 11.49
C LEU A 32 -9.83 -2.69 10.25
N ARG A 33 -10.58 -1.57 10.29
CA ARG A 33 -11.38 -1.09 9.15
C ARG A 33 -10.51 -0.70 7.97
N GLU A 34 -9.40 -0.02 8.21
CA GLU A 34 -8.46 0.39 7.16
C GLU A 34 -7.83 -0.83 6.47
N TYR A 35 -7.33 -1.81 7.22
CA TYR A 35 -6.77 -3.02 6.62
C TYR A 35 -7.81 -3.86 5.89
N LYS A 36 -9.03 -3.96 6.42
CA LYS A 36 -10.15 -4.62 5.73
C LYS A 36 -10.46 -3.93 4.40
N TYR A 37 -10.52 -2.61 4.40
CA TYR A 37 -10.79 -1.83 3.19
C TYR A 37 -9.67 -2.02 2.16
N ARG A 38 -8.40 -1.84 2.55
CA ARG A 38 -7.25 -2.03 1.67
C ARG A 38 -7.19 -3.45 1.10
N PHE A 39 -7.45 -4.45 1.92
CA PHE A 39 -7.53 -5.85 1.47
C PHE A 39 -8.67 -6.07 0.47
N SER A 40 -9.87 -5.57 0.76
CA SER A 40 -11.00 -5.70 -0.17
C SER A 40 -10.72 -5.02 -1.51
N GLN A 41 -10.10 -3.84 -1.53
CA GLN A 41 -9.69 -3.18 -2.76
C GLN A 41 -8.63 -3.98 -3.52
N ALA A 42 -7.65 -4.54 -2.80
CA ALA A 42 -6.63 -5.38 -3.43
C ALA A 42 -7.22 -6.65 -4.05
N VAL A 43 -8.25 -7.25 -3.45
CA VAL A 43 -8.96 -8.40 -4.02
C VAL A 43 -9.81 -8.00 -5.21
N VAL A 44 -10.64 -6.98 -5.07
CA VAL A 44 -11.59 -6.55 -6.12
C VAL A 44 -10.87 -6.12 -7.39
N PHE A 45 -9.80 -5.32 -7.28
CA PHE A 45 -9.04 -4.86 -8.43
C PHE A 45 -7.89 -5.78 -8.81
N GLY A 46 -7.42 -6.61 -7.89
CA GLY A 46 -6.34 -7.56 -8.10
C GLY A 46 -6.78 -8.80 -8.86
N LEU A 47 -7.99 -9.31 -8.60
CA LEU A 47 -8.51 -10.46 -9.34
C LEU A 47 -8.58 -10.22 -10.85
N PRO A 48 -9.08 -9.07 -11.35
CA PRO A 48 -8.99 -8.74 -12.77
C PRO A 48 -7.56 -8.69 -13.31
N VAL A 49 -6.57 -8.20 -12.53
CA VAL A 49 -5.16 -8.20 -12.96
C VAL A 49 -4.66 -9.63 -13.16
N LEU A 50 -4.97 -10.54 -12.23
CA LEU A 50 -4.61 -11.95 -12.35
C LEU A 50 -5.34 -12.65 -13.51
N ALA A 51 -6.62 -12.33 -13.71
CA ALA A 51 -7.40 -12.84 -14.84
C ALA A 51 -6.83 -12.36 -16.17
N LEU A 52 -6.46 -11.09 -16.27
CA LEU A 52 -5.82 -10.53 -17.47
C LEU A 52 -4.46 -11.15 -17.76
N GLU A 53 -3.68 -11.49 -16.71
CA GLU A 53 -2.41 -12.19 -16.87
C GLU A 53 -2.61 -13.59 -17.47
N ALA A 54 -3.61 -14.32 -16.95
CA ALA A 54 -3.92 -15.67 -17.45
C ALA A 54 -4.54 -15.63 -18.85
N TRP A 55 -5.44 -14.69 -19.10
CA TRP A 55 -6.20 -14.59 -20.35
C TRP A 55 -5.42 -13.89 -21.46
N GLY A 56 -4.62 -12.86 -21.11
CA GLY A 56 -3.79 -12.13 -22.07
C GLY A 56 -2.87 -13.07 -22.83
N ARG A 57 -2.30 -14.06 -22.15
CA ARG A 57 -1.47 -15.11 -22.79
C ARG A 57 -2.26 -16.00 -23.76
N ALA A 58 -3.56 -16.16 -23.53
CA ALA A 58 -4.43 -16.99 -24.37
C ALA A 58 -4.96 -16.25 -25.60
N LEU A 59 -5.14 -14.92 -25.53
CA LEU A 59 -5.68 -14.12 -26.61
C LEU A 59 -4.69 -13.92 -27.76
N GLY A 60 -3.40 -13.96 -27.52
CA GLY A 60 -2.31 -13.91 -28.48
C GLY A 60 -2.36 -12.70 -29.42
N GLY A 61 -1.21 -12.07 -29.63
CA GLY A 61 -1.01 -10.99 -30.57
C GLY A 61 -0.57 -9.67 -29.92
N PRO A 62 0.25 -8.88 -30.66
CA PRO A 62 0.92 -7.71 -30.11
C PRO A 62 -0.04 -6.58 -29.68
N GLU A 63 -1.20 -6.46 -30.33
CA GLU A 63 -2.21 -5.46 -29.98
C GLU A 63 -2.95 -5.84 -28.71
N ALA A 64 -3.32 -7.11 -28.54
CA ALA A 64 -3.96 -7.62 -27.33
C ALA A 64 -3.04 -7.44 -26.12
N ASP A 65 -1.76 -7.78 -26.25
CA ASP A 65 -0.77 -7.63 -25.19
C ASP A 65 -0.61 -6.17 -24.76
N ARG A 66 -0.66 -5.23 -25.69
CA ARG A 66 -0.59 -3.79 -25.42
C ARG A 66 -1.75 -3.32 -24.56
N TRP A 67 -2.98 -3.67 -24.94
CA TRP A 67 -4.18 -3.27 -24.19
C TRP A 67 -4.28 -3.95 -22.83
N VAL A 68 -3.92 -5.23 -22.76
CA VAL A 68 -3.84 -5.97 -21.50
C VAL A 68 -2.83 -5.32 -20.55
N GLY A 69 -1.64 -4.96 -21.05
CA GLY A 69 -0.62 -4.30 -20.25
C GLY A 69 -1.07 -2.95 -19.69
N ILE A 70 -1.75 -2.13 -20.52
CA ILE A 70 -2.30 -0.84 -20.08
C ILE A 70 -3.36 -1.03 -19.00
N LEU A 71 -4.28 -1.96 -19.20
CA LEU A 71 -5.37 -2.23 -18.28
C LEU A 71 -4.84 -2.78 -16.95
N GLN A 72 -3.87 -3.69 -17.01
CA GLN A 72 -3.18 -4.18 -15.82
C GLN A 72 -2.44 -3.06 -15.07
N ALA A 73 -1.78 -2.14 -15.79
CA ALA A 73 -1.11 -1.00 -15.19
C ALA A 73 -2.07 -0.09 -14.42
N LEU A 74 -3.25 0.19 -14.99
CA LEU A 74 -4.27 1.02 -14.34
C LEU A 74 -4.85 0.34 -13.10
N LEU A 75 -5.23 -0.93 -13.20
CA LEU A 75 -5.81 -1.69 -12.09
C LEU A 75 -4.80 -1.92 -10.97
N ALA A 76 -3.59 -2.35 -11.30
CA ALA A 76 -2.52 -2.55 -10.32
C ALA A 76 -2.07 -1.22 -9.69
N GLY A 77 -2.03 -0.14 -10.49
CA GLY A 77 -1.76 1.21 -10.01
C GLY A 77 -2.73 1.65 -8.93
N TRP A 78 -4.01 1.37 -9.12
CA TRP A 78 -5.03 1.64 -8.10
C TRP A 78 -4.77 0.85 -6.81
N VAL A 79 -4.50 -0.45 -6.92
CA VAL A 79 -4.20 -1.32 -5.77
C VAL A 79 -2.97 -0.83 -5.01
N VAL A 80 -1.89 -0.49 -5.73
CA VAL A 80 -0.66 0.03 -5.14
C VAL A 80 -0.89 1.39 -4.48
N TYR A 81 -1.65 2.28 -5.13
CA TYR A 81 -1.98 3.59 -4.58
C TYR A 81 -2.77 3.47 -3.27
N VAL A 82 -3.85 2.69 -3.25
CA VAL A 82 -4.70 2.54 -2.06
C VAL A 82 -4.03 1.72 -0.97
N GLY A 83 -3.33 0.65 -1.35
CA GLY A 83 -2.71 -0.29 -0.41
C GLY A 83 -1.32 0.13 0.06
N ALA A 84 -0.40 0.38 -0.87
CA ALA A 84 1.01 0.59 -0.54
C ALA A 84 1.34 2.05 -0.19
N ALA A 85 0.67 3.04 -0.80
CA ALA A 85 0.96 4.45 -0.52
C ALA A 85 0.70 4.82 0.95
N GLY A 86 -0.39 4.31 1.53
CA GLY A 86 -0.67 4.52 2.95
C GLY A 86 0.36 3.88 3.87
N MET A 87 0.83 2.67 3.54
CA MET A 87 1.87 1.98 4.29
C MET A 87 3.23 2.68 4.18
N LEU A 88 3.58 3.20 2.98
CA LEU A 88 4.80 3.99 2.78
C LEU A 88 4.77 5.26 3.60
N PHE A 89 3.65 5.96 3.59
CA PHE A 89 3.51 7.22 4.33
C PHE A 89 3.64 7.00 5.83
N GLU A 90 2.96 6.00 6.37
CA GLU A 90 3.07 5.61 7.76
C GLU A 90 4.50 5.13 8.11
N GLY A 91 5.10 4.28 7.24
CA GLY A 91 6.45 3.78 7.42
C GLY A 91 7.52 4.87 7.41
N LEU A 92 7.42 5.87 6.53
CA LEU A 92 8.34 7.00 6.46
C LEU A 92 8.27 7.91 7.68
N ILE A 93 7.06 8.14 8.22
CA ILE A 93 6.87 8.93 9.45
C ILE A 93 7.49 8.23 10.66
N PHE A 94 7.44 6.90 10.71
CA PHE A 94 7.94 6.10 11.84
C PHE A 94 9.35 5.54 11.64
N LEU A 95 9.98 5.79 10.49
CA LEU A 95 11.31 5.26 10.13
C LEU A 95 12.39 5.46 11.21
N PRO A 96 12.46 6.60 11.93
CA PRO A 96 13.52 6.81 12.96
C PRO A 96 13.42 5.84 14.14
N ARG A 97 12.29 5.16 14.34
CA ARG A 97 12.03 4.35 15.54
C ARG A 97 11.94 2.84 15.30
N ARG A 98 11.59 2.39 14.10
CA ARG A 98 11.55 0.96 13.72
C ARG A 98 11.52 0.81 12.20
N VAL A 99 12.39 -0.03 11.65
CA VAL A 99 12.21 -0.55 10.28
C VAL A 99 10.93 -1.40 10.30
N MET A 100 9.82 -0.83 9.85
CA MET A 100 8.55 -1.54 9.89
C MET A 100 8.46 -2.49 8.69
N PRO A 101 8.04 -3.74 8.91
CA PRO A 101 7.80 -4.68 7.81
C PRO A 101 6.78 -4.16 6.79
N ASP A 102 5.89 -3.24 7.18
CA ASP A 102 4.97 -2.52 6.30
C ASP A 102 5.71 -1.71 5.23
N LEU A 103 6.81 -1.04 5.60
CA LEU A 103 7.63 -0.26 4.67
C LEU A 103 8.28 -1.17 3.62
N VAL A 104 8.80 -2.32 4.04
CA VAL A 104 9.44 -3.28 3.14
C VAL A 104 8.42 -3.84 2.16
N ALA A 105 7.24 -4.26 2.63
CA ALA A 105 6.17 -4.78 1.79
C ALA A 105 5.70 -3.71 0.78
N ALA A 106 5.53 -2.48 1.23
CA ALA A 106 5.13 -1.37 0.37
C ALA A 106 6.21 -1.02 -0.66
N ALA A 107 7.48 -0.99 -0.27
CA ALA A 107 8.60 -0.72 -1.19
C ALA A 107 8.73 -1.82 -2.26
N LEU A 108 8.56 -3.08 -1.89
CA LEU A 108 8.57 -4.20 -2.84
C LEU A 108 7.39 -4.12 -3.82
N ALA A 109 6.18 -3.81 -3.33
CA ALA A 109 4.99 -3.68 -4.18
C ALA A 109 5.13 -2.51 -5.17
N VAL A 110 5.58 -1.35 -4.69
CA VAL A 110 5.83 -0.17 -5.53
C VAL A 110 6.96 -0.43 -6.52
N GLY A 111 8.05 -1.07 -6.09
CA GLY A 111 9.18 -1.42 -6.97
C GLY A 111 8.76 -2.36 -8.10
N ALA A 112 7.99 -3.41 -7.79
CA ALA A 112 7.46 -4.33 -8.80
C ALA A 112 6.50 -3.62 -9.78
N TYR A 113 5.66 -2.71 -9.26
CA TYR A 113 4.76 -1.91 -10.09
C TYR A 113 5.52 -0.97 -11.03
N LEU A 114 6.47 -0.18 -10.51
CA LEU A 114 7.26 0.76 -11.30
C LEU A 114 8.09 0.06 -12.37
N PHE A 115 8.69 -1.09 -12.04
CA PHE A 115 9.41 -1.91 -13.01
C PHE A 115 8.51 -2.32 -14.17
N SER A 116 7.29 -2.77 -13.87
CA SER A 116 6.31 -3.17 -14.88
C SER A 116 5.80 -1.98 -15.69
N LEU A 117 5.56 -0.85 -15.03
CA LEU A 117 5.12 0.39 -15.67
C LEU A 117 6.15 0.88 -16.69
N VAL A 118 7.43 0.92 -16.32
CA VAL A 118 8.53 1.27 -17.23
C VAL A 118 8.57 0.30 -18.42
N SER A 119 8.32 -0.99 -18.19
CA SER A 119 8.26 -1.99 -19.26
C SER A 119 7.12 -1.74 -20.23
N VAL A 120 5.92 -1.41 -19.75
CA VAL A 120 4.75 -1.07 -20.59
C VAL A 120 5.02 0.21 -21.37
N LEU A 121 5.53 1.26 -20.71
CA LEU A 121 5.88 2.52 -21.38
C LEU A 121 6.92 2.32 -22.48
N HIS A 122 7.94 1.50 -22.22
CA HIS A 122 8.95 1.20 -23.23
C HIS A 122 8.35 0.51 -24.46
N VAL A 123 7.44 -0.46 -24.28
CA VAL A 123 6.75 -1.12 -25.41
C VAL A 123 5.87 -0.12 -26.18
N LEU A 124 5.23 0.82 -25.48
CA LEU A 124 4.39 1.84 -26.11
C LEU A 124 5.20 2.82 -26.98
N PHE A 125 6.40 3.22 -26.54
CA PHE A 125 7.19 4.25 -27.22
C PHE A 125 8.23 3.70 -28.19
N VAL A 126 8.76 2.50 -27.96
CA VAL A 126 9.89 1.95 -28.74
C VAL A 126 9.42 0.88 -29.74
N ALA A 127 8.16 0.45 -29.66
CA ALA A 127 7.54 -0.53 -30.58
C ALA A 127 8.29 -1.87 -30.74
N GLN A 128 9.27 -2.14 -29.90
CA GLN A 128 10.00 -3.39 -29.89
C GLN A 128 9.36 -4.37 -28.90
N LEU A 129 8.83 -5.45 -29.43
CA LEU A 129 8.29 -6.58 -28.69
C LEU A 129 9.43 -7.37 -28.00
N TRP A 130 9.95 -6.83 -26.92
CA TRP A 130 10.77 -7.61 -26.01
C TRP A 130 9.83 -8.27 -25.02
N TYR A 131 9.85 -9.60 -24.96
CA TYR A 131 9.18 -10.34 -23.91
C TYR A 131 9.73 -9.86 -22.55
N ARG A 132 8.90 -9.14 -21.81
CA ARG A 132 9.26 -8.66 -20.48
C ARG A 132 8.28 -9.25 -19.48
N PRO A 133 8.78 -9.80 -18.38
CA PRO A 133 7.91 -10.25 -17.31
C PRO A 133 7.22 -9.02 -16.72
N LEU A 134 5.92 -8.88 -16.95
CA LEU A 134 5.12 -7.90 -16.25
C LEU A 134 4.88 -8.40 -14.83
N LEU A 135 5.31 -7.62 -13.84
CA LEU A 135 5.20 -7.97 -12.42
C LEU A 135 3.99 -7.30 -11.74
N PHE A 136 3.00 -6.82 -12.50
CA PHE A 136 1.79 -6.22 -11.94
C PHE A 136 1.06 -7.16 -11.00
N HIS A 137 0.94 -8.42 -11.36
CA HIS A 137 0.35 -9.46 -10.53
C HIS A 137 1.15 -9.65 -9.21
N VAL A 138 2.48 -9.55 -9.27
CA VAL A 138 3.33 -9.66 -8.08
C VAL A 138 3.08 -8.48 -7.13
N SER A 139 3.00 -7.25 -7.63
CA SER A 139 2.73 -6.07 -6.81
C SER A 139 1.38 -6.17 -6.12
N VAL A 140 0.35 -6.61 -6.84
CA VAL A 140 -1.00 -6.83 -6.30
C VAL A 140 -1.02 -7.92 -5.25
N LEU A 141 -0.36 -9.05 -5.49
CA LEU A 141 -0.26 -10.16 -4.54
C LEU A 141 0.45 -9.76 -3.25
N ILE A 142 1.53 -8.97 -3.34
CA ILE A 142 2.22 -8.45 -2.16
C ILE A 142 1.28 -7.58 -1.32
N VAL A 143 0.56 -6.64 -1.94
CA VAL A 143 -0.40 -5.78 -1.23
C VAL A 143 -1.52 -6.60 -0.62
N ALA A 144 -2.14 -7.53 -1.37
CA ALA A 144 -3.23 -8.36 -0.89
C ALA A 144 -2.79 -9.27 0.26
N ALA A 145 -1.66 -9.97 0.12
CA ALA A 145 -1.14 -10.86 1.15
C ALA A 145 -0.81 -10.09 2.44
N TRP A 146 -0.11 -8.97 2.31
CA TRP A 146 0.28 -8.19 3.47
C TRP A 146 -0.92 -7.59 4.21
N THR A 147 -1.82 -6.90 3.49
CA THR A 147 -3.03 -6.33 4.09
C THR A 147 -3.95 -7.40 4.67
N GLY A 148 -4.05 -8.56 4.03
CA GLY A 148 -4.79 -9.72 4.53
C GLY A 148 -4.20 -10.27 5.84
N VAL A 149 -2.87 -10.43 5.92
CA VAL A 149 -2.18 -10.86 7.15
C VAL A 149 -2.41 -9.86 8.29
N GLN A 150 -2.29 -8.56 8.02
CA GLN A 150 -2.51 -7.53 9.03
C GLN A 150 -3.98 -7.52 9.49
N TRP A 151 -4.93 -7.56 8.56
CA TRP A 151 -6.35 -7.66 8.91
C TRP A 151 -6.64 -8.87 9.79
N PHE A 152 -6.09 -10.05 9.44
CA PHE A 152 -6.30 -11.27 10.23
C PHE A 152 -5.67 -11.19 11.62
N ARG A 153 -4.48 -10.61 11.75
CA ARG A 153 -3.82 -10.37 13.05
C ARG A 153 -4.67 -9.48 13.95
N TRP A 154 -5.18 -8.37 13.42
CA TRP A 154 -5.99 -7.43 14.18
C TRP A 154 -7.38 -7.99 14.53
N SER A 155 -7.99 -8.78 13.65
CA SER A 155 -9.26 -9.45 13.94
C SER A 155 -9.13 -10.47 15.08
N ARG A 156 -8.03 -11.22 15.12
CA ARG A 156 -7.74 -12.15 16.23
C ARG A 156 -7.51 -11.42 17.56
N LYS A 157 -6.77 -10.32 17.56
CA LYS A 157 -6.57 -9.52 18.76
C LYS A 157 -7.90 -9.01 19.33
N ARG A 158 -8.78 -8.55 18.46
CA ARG A 158 -10.12 -8.09 18.86
C ARG A 158 -10.96 -9.23 19.45
N ALA A 159 -10.98 -10.39 18.82
CA ALA A 159 -11.71 -11.55 19.32
C ALA A 159 -11.20 -11.98 20.73
N ALA A 160 -9.89 -11.95 20.94
CA ALA A 160 -9.30 -12.25 22.24
C ALA A 160 -9.71 -11.22 23.32
N ALA A 161 -9.72 -9.93 23.00
CA ALA A 161 -10.12 -8.87 23.92
C ALA A 161 -11.61 -8.99 24.34
N THR A 162 -12.49 -9.33 23.41
CA THR A 162 -13.93 -9.54 23.72
C THR A 162 -14.16 -10.75 24.61
N THR A 163 -13.42 -11.85 24.41
CA THR A 163 -13.52 -13.03 25.29
C THR A 163 -13.02 -12.76 26.70
N THR A 164 -11.95 -12.01 26.85
CA THR A 164 -11.41 -11.63 28.17
C THR A 164 -12.37 -10.70 28.93
N SER A 165 -12.99 -9.76 28.24
CA SER A 165 -14.00 -8.87 28.84
C SER A 165 -15.28 -9.64 29.25
N ALA A 166 -15.71 -10.64 28.47
CA ALA A 166 -16.87 -11.46 28.78
C ALA A 166 -16.61 -12.41 29.96
N ALA A 167 -15.35 -12.81 30.20
CA ALA A 167 -14.96 -13.64 31.32
C ALA A 167 -14.81 -12.88 32.66
N GLY A 168 -15.04 -11.56 32.69
CA GLY A 168 -14.94 -10.74 33.90
C GLY A 168 -13.51 -10.59 34.44
N VAL A 169 -12.50 -10.99 33.68
CA VAL A 169 -11.11 -10.87 34.07
C VAL A 169 -10.63 -9.46 33.74
N VAL A 170 -10.51 -8.61 34.74
CA VAL A 170 -9.88 -7.27 34.59
C VAL A 170 -8.42 -7.49 34.22
N PRO A 171 -7.93 -6.93 33.09
CA PRO A 171 -6.52 -7.06 32.73
C PRO A 171 -5.69 -6.38 33.82
N PRO A 172 -4.52 -6.96 34.20
CA PRO A 172 -3.60 -6.28 35.09
C PRO A 172 -3.10 -4.98 34.45
N VAL A 173 -3.17 -3.90 35.24
CA VAL A 173 -2.72 -2.54 34.89
C VAL A 173 -1.21 -2.50 34.71
#